data_02805aa28fc85b17a2cdb076194edcdf
#
_entry.id   02805aa28fc85b17a2cdb076194edcdf
#
_cell.length_a   1.000
_cell.length_b   1.000
_cell.length_c   1.000
_cell.angle_alpha   90.00
_cell.angle_beta   90.00
_cell.angle_gamma   90.00
#
_symmetry.space_group_name_H-M   'P 1'
#
loop_
_entity.id
_entity.type
_entity.pdbx_description
1 polymer ?
#
loop_
_entity_poly.entity_id
_entity_poly.type
_entity_poly.pdbx_seq_one_letter_code
_entity_poly.pdbx_strand_id
1 'polypeptide(L)'
;MKPNRVGSDYYLLVDEDRNYFIGEISIRHRLTDVLKRYGGHIGYGVRFSEWKKGYGTLMLRLALEKAKNIGITTALITCDDDNYGSAKVMENNGFVLQDKVPNVVNGKAITTRRYTK
;
A
#
# COMPACT_ATOMS: atom_id res chain seq x y z
N MET A 1 14.61 19.41 4.30
CA MET A 1 13.41 18.50 4.37
C MET A 1 12.27 19.24 5.04
N LYS A 2 11.08 19.14 4.49
CA LYS A 2 9.90 19.76 5.09
C LYS A 2 9.49 19.01 6.37
N PRO A 3 9.06 19.70 7.45
CA PRO A 3 8.76 19.04 8.72
C PRO A 3 7.70 17.94 8.66
N ASN A 4 6.74 18.05 7.74
CA ASN A 4 5.63 17.08 7.62
C ASN A 4 5.90 15.92 6.65
N ARG A 5 7.10 15.86 6.09
CA ARG A 5 7.48 14.75 5.22
C ARG A 5 8.10 13.62 6.01
N VAL A 6 7.80 12.39 5.61
CA VAL A 6 8.41 11.18 6.15
C VAL A 6 9.35 10.59 5.10
N GLY A 7 10.41 9.92 5.55
CA GLY A 7 11.29 9.17 4.66
C GLY A 7 10.53 7.99 4.06
N SER A 8 10.85 7.65 2.82
CA SER A 8 10.25 6.49 2.16
C SER A 8 11.27 5.81 1.27
N ASP A 9 11.11 4.49 1.14
CA ASP A 9 11.83 3.68 0.16
C ASP A 9 10.92 3.39 -1.02
N TYR A 10 11.50 3.35 -2.20
CA TYR A 10 10.77 3.18 -3.45
C TYR A 10 11.39 2.04 -4.25
N TYR A 11 10.55 1.09 -4.69
CA TYR A 11 10.98 -0.08 -5.43
C TYR A 11 10.16 -0.27 -6.70
N LEU A 12 10.80 -0.84 -7.71
CA LEU A 12 10.12 -1.23 -8.95
C LEU A 12 10.13 -2.76 -9.07
N LEU A 13 9.01 -3.31 -9.52
CA LEU A 13 8.93 -4.72 -9.92
C LEU A 13 9.07 -4.77 -11.44
N VAL A 14 10.08 -5.51 -11.92
CA VAL A 14 10.40 -5.62 -13.33
C VAL A 14 10.47 -7.09 -13.72
N ASP A 15 9.90 -7.43 -14.87
CA ASP A 15 10.11 -8.72 -15.51
C ASP A 15 11.37 -8.60 -16.40
N GLU A 16 12.47 -9.18 -15.94
CA GLU A 16 13.76 -9.05 -16.63
C GLU A 16 13.76 -9.75 -18.00
N ASP A 17 13.04 -10.87 -18.13
CA ASP A 17 12.98 -11.62 -19.37
C ASP A 17 12.30 -10.81 -20.49
N ARG A 18 11.26 -10.05 -20.12
CA ARG A 18 10.54 -9.18 -21.08
C ARG A 18 11.10 -7.76 -21.11
N ASN A 19 12.03 -7.42 -20.22
CA ASN A 19 12.48 -6.05 -19.99
C ASN A 19 11.28 -5.11 -19.79
N TYR A 20 10.37 -5.49 -18.91
CA TYR A 20 9.05 -4.89 -18.79
C TYR A 20 8.75 -4.47 -17.34
N PHE A 21 8.33 -3.23 -17.17
CA PHE A 21 7.91 -2.69 -15.87
C PHE A 21 6.52 -3.23 -15.50
N ILE A 22 6.40 -3.85 -14.34
CA ILE A 22 5.14 -4.43 -13.86
C ILE A 22 4.45 -3.52 -12.85
N GLY A 23 5.19 -2.99 -11.89
CA GLY A 23 4.58 -2.17 -10.85
C GLY A 23 5.59 -1.51 -9.93
N GLU A 24 5.07 -0.82 -8.93
CA GLU A 24 5.87 -0.04 -8.01
C GLU A 24 5.39 -0.20 -6.57
N ILE A 25 6.31 -0.05 -5.62
CA ILE A 25 6.06 -0.13 -4.18
C ILE A 25 6.71 1.08 -3.52
N SER A 26 5.99 1.71 -2.61
CA SER A 26 6.51 2.77 -1.75
C SER A 26 6.29 2.38 -0.30
N ILE A 27 7.33 2.50 0.53
CA ILE A 27 7.27 2.16 1.95
C ILE A 27 7.67 3.39 2.76
N ARG A 28 6.75 3.93 3.55
CA ARG A 28 7.01 5.06 4.45
C ARG A 28 7.58 4.54 5.75
N HIS A 29 8.65 5.18 6.23
CA HIS A 29 9.36 4.74 7.44
C HIS A 29 8.57 5.03 8.70
N ARG A 30 7.74 6.06 8.71
CA ARG A 30 6.88 6.44 9.83
C ARG A 30 5.61 7.11 9.32
N LEU A 31 4.65 7.30 10.19
CA LEU A 31 3.36 7.90 9.83
C LEU A 31 3.12 9.19 10.60
N THR A 32 2.64 10.22 9.89
CA THR A 32 1.98 11.39 10.49
C THR A 32 0.56 11.00 10.87
N ASP A 33 -0.16 11.87 11.60
CA ASP A 33 -1.56 11.61 11.95
C ASP A 33 -2.44 11.44 10.71
N VAL A 34 -2.21 12.25 9.66
CA VAL A 34 -2.93 12.14 8.40
C VAL A 34 -2.67 10.79 7.72
N LEU A 35 -1.40 10.37 7.68
CA LEU A 35 -1.02 9.10 7.05
C LEU A 35 -1.54 7.88 7.84
N LYS A 36 -1.67 7.98 9.15
CA LYS A 36 -2.31 6.93 9.96
C LYS A 36 -3.77 6.74 9.59
N ARG A 37 -4.46 7.81 9.19
CA ARG A 37 -5.87 7.74 8.83
C ARG A 37 -6.09 7.32 7.37
N TYR A 38 -5.30 7.85 6.43
CA TYR A 38 -5.64 7.78 5.01
C TYR A 38 -4.54 7.27 4.10
N GLY A 39 -3.34 7.05 4.58
CA GLY A 39 -2.20 6.68 3.73
C GLY A 39 -1.54 5.35 4.04
N GLY A 40 -1.24 5.12 5.31
CA GLY A 40 -0.54 3.90 5.74
C GLY A 40 0.94 3.88 5.38
N HIS A 41 1.61 2.77 5.74
CA HIS A 41 3.05 2.58 5.51
C HIS A 41 3.38 2.22 4.06
N ILE A 42 2.52 1.47 3.38
CA ILE A 42 2.83 0.86 2.09
C ILE A 42 1.84 1.35 1.04
N GLY A 43 2.37 1.87 -0.06
CA GLY A 43 1.63 2.12 -1.28
C GLY A 43 2.17 1.23 -2.40
N TYR A 44 1.30 0.75 -3.28
CA TYR A 44 1.72 -0.05 -4.41
C TYR A 44 0.78 0.14 -5.59
N GLY A 45 1.30 -0.10 -6.79
CA GLY A 45 0.52 -0.05 -8.01
C GLY A 45 1.03 -1.06 -9.02
N VAL A 46 0.12 -1.68 -9.77
CA VAL A 46 0.42 -2.65 -10.83
C VAL A 46 -0.10 -2.10 -12.14
N ARG A 47 0.70 -2.19 -13.20
CA ARG A 47 0.27 -1.77 -14.54
C ARG A 47 -1.04 -2.48 -14.92
N PHE A 48 -1.93 -1.76 -15.57
CA PHE A 48 -3.24 -2.28 -15.96
C PHE A 48 -3.15 -3.60 -16.74
N SER A 49 -2.20 -3.70 -17.67
CA SER A 49 -1.99 -4.89 -18.48
C SER A 49 -1.57 -6.13 -17.66
N GLU A 50 -1.13 -5.92 -16.42
CA GLU A 50 -0.65 -6.99 -15.54
C GLU A 50 -1.60 -7.28 -14.38
N TRP A 51 -2.79 -6.71 -14.39
CA TRP A 51 -3.81 -6.99 -13.38
C TRP A 51 -4.29 -8.44 -13.46
N LYS A 52 -4.77 -8.97 -12.35
CA LYS A 52 -5.34 -10.33 -12.21
C LYS A 52 -4.34 -11.45 -12.49
N LYS A 53 -3.05 -11.16 -12.42
CA LYS A 53 -1.98 -12.16 -12.57
C LYS A 53 -1.29 -12.52 -11.25
N GLY A 54 -1.78 -11.99 -10.12
CA GLY A 54 -1.20 -12.24 -8.80
C GLY A 54 -0.03 -11.32 -8.43
N TYR A 55 0.35 -10.37 -9.24
CA TYR A 55 1.47 -9.48 -8.97
C TYR A 55 1.24 -8.57 -7.76
N GLY A 56 0.02 -8.08 -7.55
CA GLY A 56 -0.30 -7.27 -6.38
C GLY A 56 -0.03 -8.00 -5.08
N THR A 57 -0.47 -9.25 -4.99
CA THR A 57 -0.24 -10.10 -3.81
C THR A 57 1.25 -10.36 -3.61
N LEU A 58 2.00 -10.66 -4.67
CA LEU A 58 3.45 -10.84 -4.61
C LEU A 58 4.15 -9.57 -4.16
N MET A 59 3.81 -8.44 -4.74
CA MET A 59 4.42 -7.15 -4.42
C MET A 59 4.20 -6.78 -2.96
N LEU A 60 2.99 -6.97 -2.44
CA LEU A 60 2.71 -6.67 -1.04
C LEU A 60 3.50 -7.59 -0.10
N ARG A 61 3.63 -8.87 -0.44
CA ARG A 61 4.45 -9.80 0.32
C ARG A 61 5.91 -9.34 0.39
N LEU A 62 6.47 -8.93 -0.75
CA LEU A 62 7.85 -8.41 -0.81
C LEU A 62 7.98 -7.10 -0.02
N ALA A 63 6.98 -6.23 -0.10
CA ALA A 63 6.96 -4.97 0.65
C ALA A 63 6.96 -5.21 2.15
N LEU A 64 6.24 -6.22 2.64
CA LEU A 64 6.22 -6.58 4.06
C LEU A 64 7.60 -7.03 4.56
N GLU A 65 8.34 -7.79 3.75
CA GLU A 65 9.71 -8.17 4.10
C GLU A 65 10.62 -6.96 4.21
N LYS A 66 10.52 -6.03 3.28
CA LYS A 66 11.28 -4.76 3.31
C LYS A 66 10.92 -3.92 4.53
N ALA A 67 9.62 -3.83 4.84
CA ALA A 67 9.13 -3.08 5.99
C ALA A 67 9.68 -3.64 7.30
N LYS A 68 9.72 -4.96 7.46
CA LYS A 68 10.33 -5.61 8.63
C LYS A 68 11.80 -5.23 8.78
N ASN A 69 12.53 -5.21 7.68
CA ASN A 69 13.96 -4.91 7.68
C ASN A 69 14.27 -3.47 8.16
N ILE A 70 13.33 -2.57 7.99
CA ILE A 70 13.48 -1.18 8.48
C ILE A 70 12.76 -0.93 9.81
N GLY A 71 12.32 -1.99 10.49
CA GLY A 71 11.80 -1.90 11.86
C GLY A 71 10.30 -1.68 11.99
N ILE A 72 9.53 -1.82 10.91
CA ILE A 72 8.07 -1.72 10.98
C ILE A 72 7.51 -3.05 11.49
N THR A 73 7.06 -3.07 12.74
CA THR A 73 6.55 -4.28 13.38
C THR A 73 5.07 -4.51 13.10
N THR A 74 4.31 -3.43 12.94
CA THR A 74 2.89 -3.48 12.57
C THR A 74 2.69 -2.58 11.36
N ALA A 75 2.39 -3.16 10.21
CA ALA A 75 2.17 -2.41 8.98
C ALA A 75 0.70 -2.00 8.87
N LEU A 76 0.48 -0.74 8.47
CA LEU A 76 -0.83 -0.19 8.16
C LEU A 76 -0.90 0.10 6.68
N ILE A 77 -1.96 -0.38 6.03
CA ILE A 77 -2.27 -0.08 4.62
C ILE A 77 -3.71 0.38 4.51
N THR A 78 -3.97 1.30 3.61
CA THR A 78 -5.31 1.82 3.38
C THR A 78 -5.71 1.65 1.92
N CYS A 79 -7.01 1.56 1.68
CA CYS A 79 -7.57 1.65 0.33
C CYS A 79 -8.99 2.24 0.40
N ASP A 80 -9.51 2.67 -0.74
CA ASP A 80 -10.90 3.09 -0.82
C ASP A 80 -11.84 1.91 -0.57
N ASP A 81 -13.01 2.19 0.01
CA ASP A 81 -13.98 1.14 0.39
C ASP A 81 -14.46 0.33 -0.81
N ASP A 82 -14.49 0.91 -1.98
CA ASP A 82 -14.89 0.24 -3.23
C ASP A 82 -13.73 -0.39 -4.00
N ASN A 83 -12.50 -0.28 -3.50
CA ASN A 83 -11.34 -0.90 -4.13
C ASN A 83 -11.18 -2.35 -3.67
N TYR A 84 -12.05 -3.21 -4.18
CA TYR A 84 -12.09 -4.63 -3.77
C TYR A 84 -10.83 -5.40 -4.18
N GLY A 85 -10.20 -5.01 -5.29
CA GLY A 85 -8.94 -5.62 -5.73
C GLY A 85 -7.81 -5.41 -4.72
N SER A 86 -7.65 -4.19 -4.24
CA SER A 86 -6.65 -3.88 -3.22
C SER A 86 -6.97 -4.55 -1.88
N ALA A 87 -8.24 -4.54 -1.47
CA ALA A 87 -8.67 -5.24 -0.26
C ALA A 87 -8.34 -6.72 -0.32
N LYS A 88 -8.57 -7.37 -1.46
CA LYS A 88 -8.28 -8.79 -1.65
C LYS A 88 -6.79 -9.08 -1.56
N VAL A 89 -5.94 -8.23 -2.15
CA VAL A 89 -4.49 -8.34 -2.06
C VAL A 89 -4.02 -8.29 -0.60
N MET A 90 -4.57 -7.36 0.17
CA MET A 90 -4.24 -7.25 1.59
C MET A 90 -4.69 -8.46 2.39
N GLU A 91 -5.91 -8.93 2.16
CA GLU A 91 -6.45 -10.12 2.83
C GLU A 91 -5.66 -11.37 2.47
N ASN A 92 -5.25 -11.53 1.21
CA ASN A 92 -4.38 -12.65 0.78
C ASN A 92 -3.04 -12.66 1.51
N ASN A 93 -2.57 -11.50 1.98
CA ASN A 93 -1.34 -11.38 2.76
C ASN A 93 -1.57 -11.39 4.27
N GLY A 94 -2.77 -11.72 4.71
CA GLY A 94 -3.09 -11.84 6.14
C GLY A 94 -3.40 -10.53 6.85
N PHE A 95 -3.60 -9.44 6.12
CA PHE A 95 -4.03 -8.18 6.72
C PHE A 95 -5.48 -8.29 7.20
N VAL A 96 -5.78 -7.63 8.31
CA VAL A 96 -7.10 -7.61 8.92
C VAL A 96 -7.65 -6.19 8.89
N LEU A 97 -8.91 -6.06 8.47
CA LEU A 97 -9.61 -4.78 8.48
C LEU A 97 -9.80 -4.31 9.92
N GLN A 98 -9.28 -3.14 10.25
CA GLN A 98 -9.42 -2.55 11.58
C GLN A 98 -10.67 -1.68 11.67
N ASP A 99 -10.84 -0.80 10.70
CA ASP A 99 -11.99 0.12 10.66
C ASP A 99 -12.14 0.73 9.26
N LYS A 100 -13.18 1.53 9.12
CA LYS A 100 -13.43 2.37 7.95
C LYS A 100 -13.59 3.80 8.42
N VAL A 101 -12.87 4.73 7.81
CA VAL A 101 -12.93 6.15 8.19
C VAL A 101 -13.45 7.00 7.03
N PRO A 102 -14.36 7.94 7.31
CA PRO A 102 -14.84 8.86 6.28
C PRO A 102 -13.75 9.86 5.92
N ASN A 103 -13.74 10.26 4.64
CA ASN A 103 -12.79 11.22 4.12
C ASN A 103 -13.45 12.06 3.03
N VAL A 104 -12.86 13.21 2.74
CA VAL A 104 -13.30 14.06 1.61
C VAL A 104 -12.10 14.33 0.73
N VAL A 105 -12.21 13.93 -0.56
CA VAL A 105 -11.17 14.15 -1.56
C VAL A 105 -11.77 14.88 -2.73
N ASN A 106 -11.20 16.05 -3.07
CA ASN A 106 -11.69 16.91 -4.15
C ASN A 106 -13.20 17.22 -4.02
N GLY A 107 -13.67 17.47 -2.79
CA GLY A 107 -15.07 17.78 -2.50
C GLY A 107 -16.01 16.58 -2.52
N LYS A 108 -15.51 15.38 -2.76
CA LYS A 108 -16.31 14.15 -2.79
C LYS A 108 -16.10 13.35 -1.51
N ALA A 109 -17.19 12.93 -0.88
CA ALA A 109 -17.13 12.06 0.29
C ALA A 109 -16.76 10.65 -0.13
N ILE A 110 -15.73 10.08 0.51
CA ILE A 110 -15.29 8.71 0.31
C ILE A 110 -15.09 8.02 1.66
N THR A 111 -15.03 6.69 1.66
CA THR A 111 -14.71 5.90 2.85
C THR A 111 -13.39 5.18 2.60
N THR A 112 -12.50 5.25 3.58
CA THR A 112 -11.19 4.60 3.53
C THR A 112 -11.17 3.41 4.47
N ARG A 113 -10.79 2.24 3.95
CA ARG A 113 -10.53 1.03 4.76
C ARG A 113 -9.12 1.07 5.30
N ARG A 114 -8.97 0.69 6.58
CA ARG A 114 -7.66 0.61 7.24
C ARG A 114 -7.39 -0.85 7.63
N TYR A 115 -6.32 -1.41 7.09
CA TYR A 115 -5.89 -2.78 7.35
C TYR A 115 -4.55 -2.80 8.08
N THR A 116 -4.37 -3.76 8.98
CA THR A 116 -3.10 -3.93 9.70
C THR A 116 -2.63 -5.40 9.67
N LYS A 117 -1.33 -5.55 9.79
CA LYS A 117 -0.69 -6.86 9.97
C LYS A 117 0.58 -6.72 10.80
#